data_cfcb38fe2f1f3ec01c7d6185354eae6d
#
_entry.id   cfcb38fe2f1f3ec01c7d6185354eae6d
#
_cell.length_a   1.000
_cell.length_b   1.000
_cell.length_c   1.000
_cell.angle_alpha   90.00
_cell.angle_beta   90.00
_cell.angle_gamma   90.00
#
_symmetry.space_group_name_H-M   'P 1'
#
loop_
_entity.id
_entity.type
_entity.pdbx_description
1 polymer ?
#
loop_
_entity_poly.entity_id
_entity_poly.type
_entity_poly.pdbx_seq_one_letter_code
_entity_poly.pdbx_strand_id
1 'polypeptide(L)'
;MRFRRPFRRPILLAAMLTVSCALAASPARADRCTDIANQLKEQVDNLKVGITAANIIYLSHPLAKEMSLGCANRKYANELYVKSDSRKPKAEFLAFVAGAAAIVFTLPKDELLKGVSGCLSRMGIFRGDDVSIRYRRLDMNCTRTKTDAAIAISRGLDQ
;
A
#
# COMPACT_ATOMS: atom_id res chain seq x y z
N MET A 1 54.86 -39.99 58.87
CA MET A 1 54.75 -38.63 58.28
C MET A 1 53.88 -38.70 57.06
N ARG A 2 52.59 -38.20 57.12
CA ARG A 2 51.63 -38.23 56.03
C ARG A 2 51.34 -36.76 55.61
N PHE A 3 51.84 -36.38 54.42
CA PHE A 3 51.59 -35.10 53.83
C PHE A 3 50.15 -35.05 53.22
N ARG A 4 49.28 -34.25 53.77
CA ARG A 4 47.97 -33.96 53.19
C ARG A 4 48.14 -32.80 52.19
N ARG A 5 47.80 -33.02 50.90
CA ARG A 5 47.72 -32.01 49.88
C ARG A 5 46.37 -31.31 49.95
N PRO A 6 46.28 -29.99 49.88
CA PRO A 6 45.01 -29.27 49.78
C PRO A 6 44.44 -29.36 48.39
N PHE A 7 43.18 -29.70 48.30
CA PHE A 7 42.37 -29.79 47.11
C PHE A 7 41.97 -28.36 46.67
N ARG A 8 42.58 -27.87 45.61
CA ARG A 8 42.16 -26.58 44.96
C ARG A 8 40.94 -26.84 44.11
N ARG A 9 39.79 -26.25 44.51
CA ARG A 9 38.55 -26.22 43.73
C ARG A 9 38.72 -25.16 42.64
N PRO A 10 38.49 -25.46 41.34
CA PRO A 10 38.36 -24.43 40.33
C PRO A 10 36.99 -23.80 40.43
N ILE A 11 36.93 -22.48 40.58
CA ILE A 11 35.73 -21.68 40.49
C ILE A 11 35.42 -21.56 39.01
N LEU A 12 34.38 -22.27 38.55
CA LEU A 12 33.80 -22.15 37.25
C LEU A 12 32.96 -20.85 37.22
N LEU A 13 33.54 -19.77 36.68
CA LEU A 13 32.83 -18.57 36.29
C LEU A 13 31.96 -18.92 35.08
N ALA A 14 30.68 -19.17 35.31
CA ALA A 14 29.67 -19.28 34.27
C ALA A 14 29.34 -17.86 33.75
N ALA A 15 29.95 -17.47 32.65
CA ALA A 15 29.59 -16.27 31.91
C ALA A 15 28.22 -16.52 31.24
N MET A 16 27.14 -15.98 31.82
CA MET A 16 25.84 -15.90 31.17
C MET A 16 25.91 -14.86 30.05
N LEU A 17 26.08 -15.31 28.81
CA LEU A 17 25.81 -14.53 27.62
C LEU A 17 24.30 -14.38 27.49
N THR A 18 23.76 -13.26 27.94
CA THR A 18 22.39 -12.82 27.61
C THR A 18 22.40 -12.34 26.17
N VAL A 19 22.00 -13.22 25.25
CA VAL A 19 21.69 -12.85 23.87
C VAL A 19 20.40 -12.03 23.89
N SER A 20 20.54 -10.71 23.94
CA SER A 20 19.42 -9.79 23.69
C SER A 20 19.05 -9.87 22.21
N CYS A 21 18.08 -10.75 21.85
CA CYS A 21 17.38 -10.67 20.58
C CYS A 21 16.56 -9.37 20.56
N ALA A 22 17.19 -8.30 20.10
CA ALA A 22 16.48 -7.11 19.69
C ALA A 22 15.56 -7.53 18.53
N LEU A 23 14.25 -7.62 18.79
CA LEU A 23 13.20 -7.70 17.78
C LEU A 23 13.24 -6.38 16.99
N ALA A 24 14.13 -6.31 16.00
CA ALA A 24 14.12 -5.28 15.00
C ALA A 24 12.82 -5.44 14.19
N ALA A 25 11.77 -4.74 14.61
CA ALA A 25 10.57 -4.54 13.79
C ALA A 25 11.04 -3.97 12.44
N SER A 26 10.79 -4.72 11.38
CA SER A 26 11.34 -4.48 10.04
C SER A 26 10.96 -3.10 9.52
N PRO A 27 11.86 -2.14 9.43
CA PRO A 27 11.61 -0.82 8.82
C PRO A 27 11.33 -0.93 7.31
N ALA A 28 11.76 -1.99 6.66
CA ALA A 28 11.72 -2.20 5.22
C ALA A 28 10.33 -2.07 4.53
N ARG A 29 9.21 -2.23 5.26
CA ARG A 29 7.86 -2.07 4.67
C ARG A 29 7.38 -0.62 4.67
N ALA A 30 7.71 0.14 5.70
CA ALA A 30 7.38 1.57 5.77
C ALA A 30 8.19 2.34 4.73
N ASP A 31 9.47 2.02 4.55
CA ASP A 31 10.35 2.63 3.56
C ASP A 31 9.82 2.45 2.13
N ARG A 32 9.41 1.24 1.75
CA ARG A 32 8.85 0.97 0.42
C ARG A 32 7.61 1.80 0.10
N CYS A 33 6.72 2.02 1.07
CA CYS A 33 5.51 2.81 0.85
C CYS A 33 5.84 4.30 0.64
N THR A 34 6.79 4.81 1.41
CA THR A 34 7.32 6.16 1.26
C THR A 34 8.02 6.34 -0.09
N ASP A 35 8.78 5.35 -0.53
CA ASP A 35 9.43 5.36 -1.85
C ASP A 35 8.39 5.43 -2.98
N ILE A 36 7.31 4.65 -2.89
CA ILE A 36 6.21 4.72 -3.88
C ILE A 36 5.55 6.09 -3.86
N ALA A 37 5.30 6.68 -2.68
CA ALA A 37 4.73 8.01 -2.58
C ALA A 37 5.64 9.09 -3.19
N ASN A 38 6.96 8.96 -3.01
CA ASN A 38 7.95 9.84 -3.63
C ASN A 38 7.98 9.67 -5.15
N GLN A 39 7.94 8.44 -5.66
CA GLN A 39 7.84 8.18 -7.10
C GLN A 39 6.56 8.78 -7.70
N LEU A 40 5.42 8.67 -7.00
CA LEU A 40 4.18 9.32 -7.41
C LEU A 40 4.34 10.84 -7.50
N LYS A 41 4.97 11.45 -6.49
CA LYS A 41 5.23 12.90 -6.46
C LYS A 41 6.14 13.36 -7.61
N GLU A 42 7.13 12.55 -7.97
CA GLU A 42 8.10 12.90 -9.03
C GLU A 42 7.55 12.68 -10.45
N GLN A 43 6.70 11.67 -10.63
CA GLN A 43 6.24 11.25 -11.96
C GLN A 43 4.83 11.72 -12.32
N VAL A 44 4.07 12.23 -11.34
CA VAL A 44 2.71 12.74 -11.56
C VAL A 44 2.68 14.24 -11.30
N ASP A 45 2.45 15.00 -12.34
CA ASP A 45 2.36 16.46 -12.26
C ASP A 45 1.33 16.91 -11.24
N ASN A 46 1.66 17.94 -10.45
CA ASN A 46 0.80 18.53 -9.42
C ASN A 46 0.38 17.60 -8.27
N LEU A 47 0.94 16.41 -8.15
CA LEU A 47 0.69 15.54 -7.02
C LEU A 47 1.49 16.00 -5.79
N LYS A 48 0.82 16.09 -4.66
CA LYS A 48 1.42 16.44 -3.37
C LYS A 48 1.25 15.29 -2.40
N VAL A 49 2.34 14.99 -1.69
CA VAL A 49 2.33 14.02 -0.59
C VAL A 49 2.03 14.77 0.70
N GLY A 50 1.00 14.34 1.40
CA GLY A 50 0.54 14.92 2.66
C GLY A 50 1.01 14.12 3.87
N ILE A 51 0.20 14.10 4.91
CA ILE A 51 0.50 13.40 6.16
C ILE A 51 0.39 11.89 6.00
N THR A 52 1.11 11.16 6.85
CA THR A 52 0.97 9.70 7.02
C THR A 52 0.28 9.42 8.34
N ALA A 53 -0.80 8.67 8.31
CA ALA A 53 -1.50 8.22 9.51
C ALA A 53 -2.03 6.79 9.31
N ALA A 54 -1.92 5.94 10.34
CA ALA A 54 -2.44 4.57 10.36
C ALA A 54 -2.06 3.73 9.12
N ASN A 55 -0.80 3.80 8.67
CA ASN A 55 -0.29 3.16 7.45
C ASN A 55 -0.95 3.64 6.14
N ILE A 56 -1.48 4.84 6.13
CA ILE A 56 -2.04 5.50 4.94
C ILE A 56 -1.28 6.80 4.72
N ILE A 57 -0.78 7.00 3.52
CA ILE A 57 -0.21 8.27 3.06
C ILE A 57 -1.29 9.01 2.30
N TYR A 58 -1.70 10.17 2.82
CA TYR A 58 -2.68 11.02 2.14
C TYR A 58 -1.99 11.78 1.02
N LEU A 59 -2.64 11.81 -0.12
CA LEU A 59 -2.17 12.45 -1.34
C LEU A 59 -3.19 13.49 -1.79
N SER A 60 -2.76 14.49 -2.54
CA SER A 60 -3.67 15.45 -3.16
C SER A 60 -3.26 15.74 -4.60
N HIS A 61 -4.27 15.87 -5.45
CA HIS A 61 -4.10 16.18 -6.87
C HIS A 61 -5.34 16.95 -7.38
N PRO A 62 -5.21 17.93 -8.30
CA PRO A 62 -6.34 18.73 -8.79
C PRO A 62 -7.49 17.94 -9.41
N LEU A 63 -7.22 16.77 -10.00
CA LEU A 63 -8.22 15.89 -10.59
C LEU A 63 -8.90 14.96 -9.59
N ALA A 64 -8.45 14.92 -8.33
CA ALA A 64 -8.98 14.03 -7.31
C ALA A 64 -9.53 14.82 -6.11
N LYS A 65 -10.76 14.52 -5.70
CA LYS A 65 -11.35 15.06 -4.49
C LYS A 65 -10.67 14.52 -3.23
N GLU A 66 -10.33 13.23 -3.26
CA GLU A 66 -9.62 12.51 -2.22
C GLU A 66 -8.68 11.50 -2.88
N MET A 67 -7.48 11.34 -2.33
CA MET A 67 -6.52 10.34 -2.79
C MET A 67 -5.66 9.85 -1.62
N SER A 68 -5.39 8.56 -1.59
CA SER A 68 -4.49 7.98 -0.59
C SER A 68 -3.78 6.73 -1.10
N LEU A 69 -2.60 6.50 -0.54
CA LEU A 69 -1.81 5.29 -0.72
C LEU A 69 -1.81 4.52 0.60
N GLY A 70 -2.51 3.39 0.63
CA GLY A 70 -2.48 2.43 1.71
C GLY A 70 -1.20 1.59 1.63
N CYS A 71 -0.46 1.56 2.73
CA CYS A 71 0.75 0.75 2.84
C CYS A 71 0.41 -0.68 3.24
N ALA A 72 1.39 -1.58 3.13
CA ALA A 72 1.22 -2.99 3.40
C ALA A 72 0.56 -3.27 4.77
N ASN A 73 -0.48 -4.09 4.75
CA ASN A 73 -1.19 -4.57 5.93
C ASN A 73 -1.52 -6.06 5.81
N ARG A 74 -2.46 -6.57 6.61
CA ARG A 74 -2.86 -7.99 6.58
C ARG A 74 -3.67 -8.39 5.35
N LYS A 75 -4.23 -7.44 4.61
CA LYS A 75 -5.13 -7.69 3.48
C LYS A 75 -4.45 -7.47 2.12
N TYR A 76 -3.57 -6.47 2.03
CA TYR A 76 -2.93 -6.10 0.78
C TYR A 76 -1.48 -5.64 0.98
N ALA A 77 -0.69 -5.74 -0.08
CA ALA A 77 0.65 -5.20 -0.13
C ALA A 77 0.64 -3.67 -0.30
N ASN A 78 -0.21 -3.16 -1.19
CA ASN A 78 -0.48 -1.73 -1.37
C ASN A 78 -1.92 -1.54 -1.84
N GLU A 79 -2.49 -0.36 -1.54
CA GLU A 79 -3.79 0.07 -2.03
C GLU A 79 -3.73 1.52 -2.50
N LEU A 80 -4.19 1.78 -3.69
CA LEU A 80 -4.39 3.14 -4.20
C LEU A 80 -5.89 3.45 -4.20
N TYR A 81 -6.30 4.42 -3.39
CA TYR A 81 -7.65 4.95 -3.36
C TYR A 81 -7.70 6.32 -4.03
N VAL A 82 -8.62 6.51 -4.95
CA VAL A 82 -8.85 7.80 -5.62
C VAL A 82 -10.34 8.06 -5.79
N LYS A 83 -10.78 9.23 -5.36
CA LYS A 83 -12.16 9.68 -5.45
C LYS A 83 -12.27 10.90 -6.36
N SER A 84 -13.22 10.86 -7.27
CA SER A 84 -13.59 11.98 -8.16
C SER A 84 -14.61 12.87 -7.48
N ASP A 85 -14.70 14.12 -7.89
CA ASP A 85 -15.77 15.08 -7.56
C ASP A 85 -17.03 14.88 -8.41
N SER A 86 -17.05 13.89 -9.31
CA SER A 86 -18.12 13.62 -10.24
C SER A 86 -18.60 12.18 -10.17
N ARG A 87 -19.93 11.99 -10.22
CA ARG A 87 -20.55 10.66 -10.36
C ARG A 87 -20.14 9.96 -11.67
N LYS A 88 -19.85 10.74 -12.72
CA LYS A 88 -19.37 10.26 -14.02
C LYS A 88 -18.01 10.88 -14.31
N PRO A 89 -16.92 10.30 -13.81
CA PRO A 89 -15.58 10.84 -14.01
C PRO A 89 -15.25 10.98 -15.50
N LYS A 90 -14.56 12.07 -15.84
CA LYS A 90 -14.08 12.34 -17.21
C LYS A 90 -12.90 11.43 -17.56
N ALA A 91 -12.60 11.31 -18.85
CA ALA A 91 -11.47 10.53 -19.36
C ALA A 91 -10.12 10.94 -18.75
N GLU A 92 -9.92 12.24 -18.47
CA GLU A 92 -8.72 12.78 -17.82
C GLU A 92 -8.51 12.19 -16.41
N PHE A 93 -9.58 12.09 -15.61
CA PHE A 93 -9.51 11.44 -14.30
C PHE A 93 -9.14 9.96 -14.41
N LEU A 94 -9.74 9.24 -15.37
CA LEU A 94 -9.43 7.82 -15.59
C LEU A 94 -7.96 7.61 -16.01
N ALA A 95 -7.47 8.47 -16.90
CA ALA A 95 -6.08 8.45 -17.35
C ALA A 95 -5.10 8.79 -16.22
N PHE A 96 -5.47 9.71 -15.33
CA PHE A 96 -4.73 10.05 -14.12
C PHE A 96 -4.67 8.87 -13.17
N VAL A 97 -5.81 8.26 -12.82
CA VAL A 97 -5.87 7.08 -11.92
C VAL A 97 -5.04 5.93 -12.50
N ALA A 98 -5.16 5.66 -13.80
CA ALA A 98 -4.39 4.62 -14.47
C ALA A 98 -2.88 4.93 -14.43
N GLY A 99 -2.48 6.19 -14.60
CA GLY A 99 -1.09 6.62 -14.49
C GLY A 99 -0.51 6.43 -13.09
N ALA A 100 -1.24 6.90 -12.06
CA ALA A 100 -0.83 6.71 -10.68
C ALA A 100 -0.76 5.22 -10.30
N ALA A 101 -1.76 4.43 -10.69
CA ALA A 101 -1.76 2.98 -10.45
C ALA A 101 -0.60 2.27 -11.19
N ALA A 102 -0.20 2.74 -12.37
CA ALA A 102 0.95 2.19 -13.12
C ALA A 102 2.24 2.26 -12.30
N ILE A 103 2.45 3.37 -11.61
CA ILE A 103 3.60 3.57 -10.71
C ILE A 103 3.50 2.65 -9.48
N VAL A 104 2.34 2.66 -8.79
CA VAL A 104 2.14 1.89 -7.55
C VAL A 104 2.28 0.38 -7.77
N PHE A 105 1.72 -0.13 -8.88
CA PHE A 105 1.63 -1.58 -9.13
C PHE A 105 2.62 -2.09 -10.17
N THR A 106 3.40 -1.21 -10.77
CA THR A 106 4.41 -1.53 -11.78
C THR A 106 3.78 -2.31 -12.96
N LEU A 107 2.68 -1.77 -13.51
CA LEU A 107 1.96 -2.32 -14.64
C LEU A 107 1.81 -1.29 -15.75
N PRO A 108 1.63 -1.71 -17.01
CA PRO A 108 1.43 -0.77 -18.11
C PRO A 108 0.17 0.10 -17.91
N LYS A 109 0.31 1.41 -18.12
CA LYS A 109 -0.78 2.39 -17.96
C LYS A 109 -2.03 2.05 -18.77
N ASP A 110 -1.84 1.58 -20.01
CA ASP A 110 -2.95 1.23 -20.91
C ASP A 110 -3.77 0.04 -20.38
N GLU A 111 -3.11 -0.93 -19.76
CA GLU A 111 -3.78 -2.05 -19.13
C GLU A 111 -4.59 -1.59 -17.91
N LEU A 112 -4.01 -0.71 -17.09
CA LEU A 112 -4.73 -0.16 -15.95
C LEU A 112 -5.90 0.73 -16.36
N LEU A 113 -5.76 1.49 -17.46
CA LEU A 113 -6.86 2.27 -18.02
C LEU A 113 -8.03 1.39 -18.45
N LYS A 114 -7.76 0.23 -19.09
CA LYS A 114 -8.80 -0.76 -19.42
C LYS A 114 -9.47 -1.31 -18.17
N GLY A 115 -8.69 -1.65 -17.13
CA GLY A 115 -9.22 -2.14 -15.85
C GLY A 115 -10.11 -1.12 -15.16
N VAL A 116 -9.62 0.10 -14.98
CA VAL A 116 -10.35 1.21 -14.34
C VAL A 116 -11.63 1.55 -15.10
N SER A 117 -11.55 1.72 -16.41
CA SER A 117 -12.70 2.01 -17.27
C SER A 117 -13.72 0.86 -17.25
N GLY A 118 -13.23 -0.39 -17.31
CA GLY A 118 -14.06 -1.58 -17.23
C GLY A 118 -14.77 -1.73 -15.87
N CYS A 119 -14.12 -1.34 -14.77
CA CYS A 119 -14.72 -1.35 -13.44
C CYS A 119 -15.89 -0.34 -13.36
N LEU A 120 -15.64 0.90 -13.75
CA LEU A 120 -16.66 1.96 -13.71
C LEU A 120 -17.81 1.71 -14.67
N SER A 121 -17.57 1.17 -15.88
CA SER A 121 -18.61 0.89 -16.87
C SER A 121 -19.55 -0.24 -16.46
N ARG A 122 -19.12 -1.11 -15.55
CA ARG A 122 -19.96 -2.20 -15.02
C ARG A 122 -20.99 -1.73 -14.00
N MET A 123 -20.81 -0.54 -13.43
CA MET A 123 -21.81 0.05 -12.54
C MET A 123 -23.04 0.49 -13.32
N GLY A 124 -24.22 0.23 -12.79
CA GLY A 124 -25.48 0.62 -13.44
C GLY A 124 -26.69 -0.03 -12.81
N ILE A 125 -27.84 0.05 -13.49
CA ILE A 125 -29.16 -0.33 -12.98
C ILE A 125 -29.20 -1.80 -12.51
N PHE A 126 -28.45 -2.68 -13.17
CA PHE A 126 -28.46 -4.11 -12.85
C PHE A 126 -27.39 -4.56 -11.85
N ARG A 127 -26.30 -3.81 -11.69
CA ARG A 127 -25.16 -4.18 -10.84
C ARG A 127 -24.95 -3.26 -9.66
N GLY A 128 -25.78 -2.22 -9.55
CA GLY A 128 -25.68 -1.25 -8.48
C GLY A 128 -24.54 -0.26 -8.66
N ASP A 129 -24.30 0.49 -7.59
CA ASP A 129 -23.29 1.55 -7.50
C ASP A 129 -22.00 1.10 -6.75
N ASP A 130 -21.84 -0.20 -6.51
CA ASP A 130 -20.65 -0.83 -5.92
C ASP A 130 -20.31 -2.10 -6.71
N VAL A 131 -19.16 -2.10 -7.36
CA VAL A 131 -18.70 -3.19 -8.23
C VAL A 131 -17.26 -3.51 -7.93
N SER A 132 -16.99 -4.78 -7.60
CA SER A 132 -15.65 -5.32 -7.46
C SER A 132 -15.31 -6.18 -8.68
N ILE A 133 -14.11 -5.99 -9.21
CA ILE A 133 -13.55 -6.81 -10.29
C ILE A 133 -12.12 -7.20 -9.95
N ARG A 134 -11.68 -8.34 -10.49
CA ARG A 134 -10.28 -8.72 -10.50
C ARG A 134 -9.70 -8.51 -11.89
N TYR A 135 -8.61 -7.75 -11.99
CA TYR A 135 -7.97 -7.43 -13.24
C TYR A 135 -6.44 -7.47 -13.10
N ARG A 136 -5.74 -8.30 -13.88
CA ARG A 136 -4.27 -8.43 -13.87
C ARG A 136 -3.67 -8.61 -12.46
N ARG A 137 -4.26 -9.49 -11.64
CA ARG A 137 -3.88 -9.74 -10.24
C ARG A 137 -4.07 -8.52 -9.31
N LEU A 138 -4.88 -7.56 -9.72
CA LEU A 138 -5.33 -6.46 -8.88
C LEU A 138 -6.81 -6.64 -8.59
N ASP A 139 -7.17 -6.36 -7.37
CA ASP A 139 -8.56 -6.23 -6.96
C ASP A 139 -8.94 -4.74 -7.11
N MET A 140 -9.97 -4.47 -7.90
CA MET A 140 -10.48 -3.13 -8.13
C MET A 140 -11.90 -3.04 -7.61
N ASN A 141 -12.14 -2.17 -6.66
CA ASN A 141 -13.48 -1.83 -6.18
C ASN A 141 -13.83 -0.43 -6.65
N CYS A 142 -14.94 -0.32 -7.35
CA CYS A 142 -15.47 0.93 -7.86
C CYS A 142 -16.80 1.23 -7.21
N THR A 143 -16.90 2.37 -6.58
CA THR A 143 -18.12 2.83 -5.92
C THR A 143 -18.61 4.13 -6.53
N ARG A 144 -19.91 4.36 -6.46
CA ARG A 144 -20.55 5.57 -6.98
C ARG A 144 -21.61 6.06 -5.99
N THR A 145 -21.59 7.34 -5.73
CA THR A 145 -22.64 7.99 -4.94
C THR A 145 -23.51 8.87 -5.83
N LYS A 146 -24.34 9.72 -5.24
CA LYS A 146 -25.13 10.70 -6.00
C LYS A 146 -24.25 11.76 -6.67
N THR A 147 -23.10 12.09 -6.07
CA THR A 147 -22.26 13.24 -6.44
C THR A 147 -20.88 12.85 -6.91
N ASP A 148 -20.35 11.70 -6.50
CA ASP A 148 -18.97 11.32 -6.73
C ASP A 148 -18.82 9.83 -7.11
N ALA A 149 -17.64 9.46 -7.57
CA ALA A 149 -17.25 8.07 -7.79
C ALA A 149 -15.85 7.84 -7.20
N ALA A 150 -15.61 6.67 -6.66
CA ALA A 150 -14.31 6.30 -6.13
C ALA A 150 -13.83 4.96 -6.70
N ILE A 151 -12.51 4.81 -6.75
CA ILE A 151 -11.83 3.62 -7.22
C ILE A 151 -10.77 3.26 -6.18
N ALA A 152 -10.87 2.06 -5.63
CA ALA A 152 -9.83 1.45 -4.82
C ALA A 152 -9.17 0.33 -5.63
N ILE A 153 -7.86 0.37 -5.76
CA ILE A 153 -7.06 -0.64 -6.47
C ILE A 153 -6.08 -1.22 -5.47
N SER A 154 -6.08 -2.52 -5.28
CA SER A 154 -5.18 -3.18 -4.33
C SER A 154 -4.54 -4.44 -4.93
N ARG A 155 -3.38 -4.80 -4.40
CA ARG A 155 -2.72 -6.08 -4.67
C ARG A 155 -2.75 -6.91 -3.39
N GLY A 156 -3.39 -8.08 -3.44
CA GLY A 156 -3.38 -9.03 -2.35
C GLY A 156 -1.99 -9.53 -2.00
N LEU A 157 -1.82 -10.07 -0.79
CA LEU A 157 -0.51 -10.55 -0.30
C LEU A 157 -0.05 -11.81 -1.04
N ASP A 158 -0.97 -12.62 -1.54
CA ASP A 158 -0.72 -13.94 -2.16
C ASP A 158 -0.67 -13.87 -3.69
N GLN A 159 -0.27 -12.72 -4.28
CA GLN A 159 -0.35 -12.49 -5.73
C GLN A 159 1.01 -12.13 -6.35
#